data_5bf9f3c182532230dcaf0a09e93c3f20
#
_entry.id   5bf9f3c182532230dcaf0a09e93c3f20
#
_cell.length_a   1.000
_cell.length_b   1.000
_cell.length_c   1.000
_cell.angle_alpha   90.00
_cell.angle_beta   90.00
_cell.angle_gamma   90.00
#
_symmetry.space_group_name_H-M   'P 1'
#
loop_
_entity.id
_entity.type
_entity.pdbx_description
1 polymer ?
#
loop_
_entity_poly.entity_id
_entity_poly.type
_entity_poly.pdbx_seq_one_letter_code
_entity_poly.pdbx_strand_id
1 'polypeptide(L)'
;MKINTFIRGTTPTLEISMSRGIKVENIDSMIVYFSQGITILKKKLEDVKINKTTNMVYVPLTELETYVFSPSVVNLQIRYKLVNDTNIYSTQIYPFRVLSQICNEVYDE
;
A
#
# COMPACT_ATOMS: atom_id res chain seq x y z
N MET A 1 2.95 11.20 7.18
CA MET A 1 2.54 10.35 6.08
C MET A 1 1.14 10.70 5.63
N LYS A 2 0.96 10.72 4.33
CA LYS A 2 -0.34 11.06 3.75
C LYS A 2 -0.94 9.81 3.13
N ILE A 3 -2.09 9.37 3.62
CA ILE A 3 -2.84 8.28 3.02
C ILE A 3 -4.10 8.85 2.41
N ASN A 4 -4.32 8.51 1.16
CA ASN A 4 -5.49 8.95 0.43
C ASN A 4 -6.61 7.93 0.57
N THR A 5 -7.84 8.42 0.63
CA THR A 5 -9.00 7.55 0.43
C THR A 5 -9.11 7.18 -1.03
N PHE A 6 -9.71 6.03 -1.32
CA PHE A 6 -10.02 5.71 -2.72
C PHE A 6 -11.39 5.08 -2.83
N ILE A 7 -11.93 5.09 -4.04
CA ILE A 7 -13.22 4.51 -4.35
C ILE A 7 -13.00 3.12 -4.93
N ARG A 8 -13.77 2.11 -4.48
CA ARG A 8 -13.73 0.77 -5.05
C ARG A 8 -13.96 0.83 -6.56
N GLY A 9 -13.29 -0.06 -7.28
CA GLY A 9 -13.42 -0.12 -8.73
C GLY A 9 -12.59 0.91 -9.49
N THR A 10 -11.67 1.57 -8.82
CA THR A 10 -10.72 2.49 -9.45
C THR A 10 -9.30 1.90 -9.41
N THR A 11 -8.35 2.62 -9.98
CA THR A 11 -6.94 2.20 -10.01
C THR A 11 -6.07 3.23 -9.30
N PRO A 12 -6.19 3.33 -7.96
CA PRO A 12 -5.45 4.34 -7.21
C PRO A 12 -3.98 3.98 -7.07
N THR A 13 -3.14 4.99 -6.86
CA THR A 13 -1.77 4.80 -6.41
C THR A 13 -1.64 5.44 -5.04
N LEU A 14 -1.34 4.63 -4.04
CA LEU A 14 -1.15 5.13 -2.68
C LEU A 14 0.27 5.66 -2.52
N GLU A 15 0.41 6.82 -1.89
CA GLU A 15 1.70 7.47 -1.66
C GLU A 15 2.06 7.36 -0.19
N ILE A 16 3.20 6.76 0.11
CA ILE A 16 3.67 6.56 1.47
C ILE A 16 5.01 7.23 1.64
N SER A 17 5.08 8.23 2.52
CA SER A 17 6.35 8.85 2.91
C SER A 17 7.01 7.99 3.98
N MET A 18 8.22 7.54 3.73
CA MET A 18 8.99 6.82 4.74
C MET A 18 9.57 7.80 5.74
N SER A 19 9.71 7.37 6.99
CA SER A 19 10.27 8.22 8.03
C SER A 19 11.74 8.55 7.75
N ARG A 20 12.24 9.64 8.34
CA ARG A 20 13.58 10.16 8.07
C ARG A 20 14.72 9.16 8.30
N GLY A 21 14.53 8.23 9.23
CA GLY A 21 15.55 7.23 9.52
C GLY A 21 15.60 6.08 8.53
N ILE A 22 14.66 6.03 7.58
CA ILE A 22 14.52 4.93 6.64
C ILE A 22 14.67 5.49 5.22
N LYS A 23 15.75 5.10 4.53
CA LYS A 23 15.95 5.50 3.14
C LYS A 23 15.44 4.40 2.22
N VAL A 24 14.50 4.73 1.34
CA VAL A 24 13.91 3.74 0.43
C VAL A 24 14.95 3.06 -0.45
N GLU A 25 16.03 3.76 -0.79
CA GLU A 25 17.13 3.20 -1.60
C GLU A 25 17.87 2.06 -0.89
N ASN A 26 17.78 1.96 0.43
CA ASN A 26 18.44 0.93 1.23
C ASN A 26 17.55 -0.26 1.52
N ILE A 27 16.32 -0.29 0.99
CA ILE A 27 15.39 -1.39 1.20
C ILE A 27 15.75 -2.53 0.25
N ASP A 28 16.06 -3.69 0.82
CA ASP A 28 16.37 -4.90 0.06
C ASP A 28 15.11 -5.68 -0.31
N SER A 29 14.18 -5.76 0.62
CA SER A 29 12.89 -6.41 0.37
C SER A 29 11.80 -5.72 1.15
N MET A 30 10.57 -5.84 0.69
CA MET A 30 9.43 -5.16 1.29
C MET A 30 8.15 -5.92 1.00
N ILE A 31 7.25 -5.94 1.96
CA ILE A 31 5.87 -6.39 1.75
C ILE A 31 4.95 -5.33 2.34
N VAL A 32 4.06 -4.81 1.52
CA VAL A 32 3.01 -3.89 1.95
C VAL A 32 1.77 -4.73 2.22
N TYR A 33 1.31 -4.70 3.46
CA TYR A 33 0.12 -5.44 3.88
C TYR A 33 -1.07 -4.50 3.98
N PHE A 34 -2.18 -4.92 3.38
CA PHE A 34 -3.48 -4.27 3.53
C PHE A 34 -4.37 -5.24 4.28
N SER A 35 -4.99 -4.80 5.36
CA SER A 35 -5.82 -5.66 6.21
C SER A 35 -7.18 -5.05 6.46
N GLN A 36 -8.22 -5.84 6.28
CA GLN A 36 -9.60 -5.46 6.60
C GLN A 36 -10.32 -6.73 7.05
N GLY A 37 -10.57 -6.84 8.36
CA GLY A 37 -11.13 -8.09 8.92
C GLY A 37 -10.20 -9.25 8.64
N ILE A 38 -10.72 -10.29 7.99
CA ILE A 38 -9.93 -11.47 7.59
C ILE A 38 -9.29 -11.31 6.22
N THR A 39 -9.60 -10.23 5.50
CA THR A 39 -9.06 -9.97 4.17
C THR A 39 -7.67 -9.36 4.29
N ILE A 40 -6.71 -9.97 3.61
CA ILE A 40 -5.34 -9.47 3.55
C ILE A 40 -4.89 -9.42 2.09
N LEU A 41 -4.41 -8.26 1.66
CA LEU A 41 -3.78 -8.08 0.36
C LEU A 41 -2.30 -7.75 0.60
N LYS A 42 -1.43 -8.36 -0.19
CA LYS A 42 0.03 -8.16 -0.10
C LYS A 42 0.57 -7.62 -1.41
N LYS A 43 1.43 -6.61 -1.32
CA LYS A 43 2.19 -6.09 -2.47
C LYS A 43 3.66 -6.16 -2.11
N LYS A 44 4.47 -6.75 -3.00
CA LYS A 44 5.91 -6.90 -2.79
C LYS A 44 6.67 -5.73 -3.40
N LEU A 45 7.98 -5.66 -3.14
CA LEU A 45 8.83 -4.58 -3.66
C LEU A 45 8.74 -4.48 -5.19
N GLU A 46 8.64 -5.59 -5.89
CA GLU A 46 8.50 -5.63 -7.36
C GLU A 46 7.19 -5.06 -7.86
N ASP A 47 6.18 -4.96 -6.99
CA ASP A 47 4.84 -4.46 -7.32
C ASP A 47 4.66 -2.98 -6.99
N VAL A 48 5.69 -2.34 -6.42
CA VAL A 48 5.63 -0.94 -6.00
C VAL A 48 6.73 -0.16 -6.70
N LYS A 49 6.62 1.18 -6.66
CA LYS A 49 7.66 2.06 -7.16
C LYS A 49 8.21 2.88 -6.02
N ILE A 50 9.51 3.13 -6.05
CA ILE A 50 10.15 3.96 -5.03
C ILE A 50 10.76 5.20 -5.69
N ASN A 51 10.72 6.32 -4.95
CA ASN A 51 11.38 7.55 -5.36
C ASN A 51 12.44 7.90 -4.32
N LYS A 52 13.70 7.76 -4.72
CA LYS A 52 14.84 7.99 -3.83
C LYS A 52 14.98 9.45 -3.41
N THR A 53 14.63 10.35 -4.32
CA THR A 53 14.76 11.79 -4.07
C THR A 53 13.79 12.26 -3.00
N THR A 54 12.53 11.79 -3.05
CA THR A 54 11.49 12.20 -2.10
C THR A 54 11.31 11.21 -0.96
N ASN A 55 12.04 10.09 -0.97
CA ASN A 55 11.95 9.02 0.03
C ASN A 55 10.53 8.47 0.16
N MET A 56 9.89 8.23 -0.98
CA MET A 56 8.50 7.79 -1.03
C MET A 56 8.34 6.44 -1.68
N VAL A 57 7.30 5.74 -1.26
CA VAL A 57 6.86 4.47 -1.85
C VAL A 57 5.50 4.69 -2.49
N TYR A 58 5.36 4.29 -3.75
CA TYR A 58 4.11 4.39 -4.50
C TYR A 58 3.56 2.98 -4.71
N VAL A 59 2.35 2.73 -4.21
CA VAL A 59 1.71 1.42 -4.26
C VAL A 59 0.51 1.50 -5.19
N PRO A 60 0.65 1.06 -6.46
CA PRO A 60 -0.49 1.03 -7.36
C PRO A 60 -1.38 -0.16 -7.05
N LEU A 61 -2.69 0.06 -7.08
CA LEU A 61 -3.68 -1.00 -6.93
C LEU A 61 -4.45 -1.14 -8.24
N THR A 62 -4.69 -2.39 -8.64
CA THR A 62 -5.55 -2.67 -9.78
C THR A 62 -7.01 -2.53 -9.39
N GLU A 63 -7.89 -2.43 -10.39
CA GLU A 63 -9.32 -2.40 -10.15
C GLU A 63 -9.78 -3.61 -9.35
N LEU A 64 -9.34 -4.80 -9.73
CA LEU A 64 -9.72 -6.03 -9.03
C LEU A 64 -9.21 -6.05 -7.59
N GLU A 65 -8.02 -5.52 -7.35
CA GLU A 65 -7.47 -5.44 -5.99
C GLU A 65 -8.31 -4.54 -5.10
N THR A 66 -8.87 -3.45 -5.64
CA THR A 66 -9.73 -2.57 -4.83
C THR A 66 -11.04 -3.22 -4.45
N TYR A 67 -11.52 -4.19 -5.25
CA TYR A 67 -12.76 -4.90 -4.97
C TYR A 67 -12.65 -5.91 -3.83
N VAL A 68 -11.44 -6.29 -3.41
CA VAL A 68 -11.30 -7.21 -2.27
C VAL A 68 -11.71 -6.55 -0.94
N PHE A 69 -11.79 -5.22 -0.91
CA PHE A 69 -12.16 -4.47 0.29
C PHE A 69 -13.61 -4.01 0.24
N SER A 70 -14.25 -4.04 1.42
CA SER A 70 -15.56 -3.42 1.60
C SER A 70 -15.39 -1.93 1.86
N PRO A 71 -16.42 -1.10 1.58
CA PRO A 71 -16.38 0.33 1.93
C PRO A 71 -16.27 0.52 3.44
N SER A 72 -15.05 0.68 3.94
CA SER A 72 -14.75 0.83 5.36
C SER A 72 -13.28 1.18 5.51
N VAL A 73 -12.78 1.12 6.74
CA VAL A 73 -11.37 1.37 7.04
C VAL A 73 -10.54 0.14 6.68
N VAL A 74 -9.43 0.38 6.02
CA VAL A 74 -8.40 -0.62 5.73
C VAL A 74 -7.13 -0.17 6.42
N ASN A 75 -6.41 -1.10 7.04
CA ASN A 75 -5.14 -0.82 7.69
C ASN A 75 -3.99 -1.25 6.78
N LEU A 76 -2.99 -0.37 6.67
CA LEU A 76 -1.79 -0.62 5.88
C LEU A 76 -0.58 -0.66 6.80
N GLN A 77 0.30 -1.63 6.57
CA GLN A 77 1.58 -1.71 7.27
C GLN A 77 2.63 -2.27 6.33
N ILE A 78 3.85 -1.72 6.39
CA ILE A 78 4.97 -2.19 5.59
C ILE A 78 5.95 -2.93 6.47
N ARG A 79 6.31 -4.15 6.08
CA ARG A 79 7.44 -4.88 6.65
C ARG A 79 8.57 -4.88 5.64
N TYR A 80 9.79 -4.67 6.10
CA TYR A 80 10.92 -4.52 5.18
C TYR A 80 12.23 -4.99 5.80
N LYS A 81 13.17 -5.30 4.93
CA LYS A 81 14.57 -5.56 5.27
C LYS A 81 15.45 -4.55 4.55
N LEU A 82 16.50 -4.14 5.22
CA LEU A 82 17.50 -3.24 4.62
C LEU A 82 18.66 -4.05 4.05
N VAL A 83 19.35 -3.47 3.09
CA VAL A 83 20.55 -4.07 2.48
C VAL A 83 21.58 -4.32 3.58
N ASN A 84 22.18 -5.52 3.56
CA ASN A 84 23.19 -5.96 4.53
C ASN A 84 22.69 -6.03 5.98
N ASP A 85 21.37 -6.16 6.16
CA ASP A 85 20.77 -6.29 7.48
C ASP A 85 19.93 -7.56 7.52
N THR A 86 20.00 -8.29 8.63
CA THR A 86 19.21 -9.52 8.81
C THR A 86 17.93 -9.29 9.59
N ASN A 87 17.74 -8.09 10.16
CA ASN A 87 16.57 -7.77 10.94
C ASN A 87 15.38 -7.45 10.05
N ILE A 88 14.18 -7.74 10.56
CA ILE A 88 12.92 -7.40 9.91
C ILE A 88 12.31 -6.23 10.67
N TYR A 89 11.98 -5.18 9.94
CA TYR A 89 11.38 -3.96 10.49
C TYR A 89 9.94 -3.82 10.02
N SER A 90 9.15 -3.08 10.79
CA SER A 90 7.77 -2.74 10.41
C SER A 90 7.52 -1.27 10.63
N THR A 91 6.71 -0.67 9.77
CA THR A 91 6.19 0.66 10.02
C THR A 91 5.05 0.59 11.03
N GLN A 92 4.59 1.75 11.49
CA GLN A 92 3.33 1.82 12.22
C GLN A 92 2.17 1.45 11.28
N ILE A 93 1.01 1.19 11.85
CA ILE A 93 -0.20 0.90 11.08
C ILE A 93 -0.83 2.21 10.64
N TYR A 94 -1.16 2.30 9.35
CA TYR A 94 -1.76 3.47 8.74
C TYR A 94 -3.17 3.14 8.27
N PRO A 95 -4.21 3.70 8.90
CA PRO A 95 -5.58 3.48 8.46
C PRO A 95 -5.92 4.41 7.29
N PHE A 96 -6.72 3.91 6.35
CA PHE A 96 -7.33 4.72 5.30
C PHE A 96 -8.73 4.17 5.01
N ARG A 97 -9.52 4.94 4.27
CA ARG A 97 -10.92 4.59 4.03
C ARG A 97 -11.16 4.27 2.56
N VAL A 98 -11.84 3.16 2.34
CA VAL A 98 -12.34 2.77 1.02
C VAL A 98 -13.79 3.24 0.92
N LEU A 99 -14.10 3.96 -0.14
CA LEU A 99 -15.44 4.50 -0.39
C LEU A 99 -16.19 3.61 -1.36
N SER A 100 -17.53 3.57 -1.21
CA SER A 100 -18.37 2.76 -2.08
C SER A 100 -18.50 3.40 -3.46
N GLN A 101 -18.74 2.54 -4.44
CA GLN A 101 -19.04 2.92 -5.82
C GLN A 101 -20.52 2.66 -6.10
N ILE A 102 -21.03 3.22 -7.19
CA ILE A 102 -22.43 3.00 -7.61
C ILE A 102 -22.60 1.60 -8.16
N CYS A 103 -21.66 1.12 -8.95
CA CYS A 103 -21.75 -0.15 -9.66
C CYS A 103 -20.64 -1.10 -9.23
N ASN A 104 -20.96 -2.37 -9.01
CA ASN A 104 -20.00 -3.39 -8.59
C ASN A 104 -19.39 -4.15 -9.78
N GLU A 105 -19.65 -3.69 -11.00
CA GLU A 105 -19.10 -4.34 -12.19
C GLU A 105 -17.68 -3.88 -12.46
N VAL A 106 -16.85 -4.78 -12.98
CA VAL A 106 -15.53 -4.42 -13.51
C VAL A 106 -15.75 -3.52 -14.72
N TYR A 107 -14.96 -2.45 -14.79
CA TYR A 107 -15.07 -1.50 -15.89
C TYR A 107 -14.77 -2.20 -17.21
N ASP A 108 -15.72 -2.13 -18.11
CA ASP A 108 -15.62 -2.74 -19.43
C ASP A 108 -16.18 -1.72 -20.42
N GLU A 109 -15.28 -1.16 -21.20
CA GLU A 109 -15.58 -0.09 -22.14
C GLU A 109 -16.03 -0.60 -23.50
#